data_682216be8a9b53f747b970d7674fa538
#
_entry.id   682216be8a9b53f747b970d7674fa538
#
_cell.length_a   1.000
_cell.length_b   1.000
_cell.length_c   1.000
_cell.angle_alpha   90.00
_cell.angle_beta   90.00
_cell.angle_gamma   90.00
#
_symmetry.space_group_name_H-M   'P 1'
#
loop_
_entity.id
_entity.type
_entity.pdbx_description
1 polymer ?
#
loop_
_entity_poly.entity_id
_entity_poly.type
_entity_poly.pdbx_seq_one_letter_code
_entity_poly.pdbx_strand_id
1 'polypeptide(L)'
;MDQFTTNPGTWAAERFTGVVRPYTRADVERLRGSFGIRHTLAELGAARLWALLHSRDYVPALGAMSGNMAVQHVKAGLEAIYVSGWQVAADANLAGQTYPDQSLYPSNSVPVLVQR
;
A
#
# COMPACT_ATOMS: atom_id res chain seq x y z
N MET A 1 25.05 -0.22 -14.73
CA MET A 1 24.75 -1.62 -14.37
C MET A 1 23.60 -1.59 -13.38
N ASP A 2 22.40 -1.73 -13.90
CA ASP A 2 21.15 -1.44 -13.18
C ASP A 2 20.72 -2.69 -12.40
N GLN A 3 21.30 -2.88 -11.20
CA GLN A 3 20.99 -4.05 -10.35
C GLN A 3 19.68 -3.89 -9.57
N PHE A 4 18.88 -2.88 -9.88
CA PHE A 4 17.60 -2.61 -9.19
C PHE A 4 16.38 -2.70 -10.10
N THR A 5 16.48 -3.32 -11.24
CA THR A 5 15.30 -3.85 -11.90
C THR A 5 14.89 -5.11 -11.15
N THR A 6 14.28 -4.95 -9.97
CA THR A 6 13.38 -5.99 -9.52
C THR A 6 12.34 -6.10 -10.63
N ASN A 7 12.50 -7.11 -11.44
CA ASN A 7 11.45 -7.57 -12.31
C ASN A 7 10.21 -7.68 -11.42
N PRO A 8 9.19 -6.83 -11.58
CA PRO A 8 7.96 -7.06 -10.85
C PRO A 8 7.57 -8.47 -11.26
N GLY A 9 7.63 -9.40 -10.31
CA GLY A 9 7.51 -10.81 -10.63
C GLY A 9 6.26 -11.08 -11.45
N THR A 10 6.08 -12.26 -11.95
CA THR A 10 4.94 -12.71 -12.77
C THR A 10 3.58 -12.19 -12.26
N TRP A 11 3.44 -11.94 -10.96
CA TRP A 11 2.26 -11.36 -10.34
C TRP A 11 1.83 -10.00 -10.93
N ALA A 12 2.77 -9.14 -11.35
CA ALA A 12 2.41 -7.84 -11.90
C ALA A 12 1.83 -7.95 -13.30
N ALA A 13 2.32 -8.90 -14.09
CA ALA A 13 1.79 -9.16 -15.43
C ALA A 13 0.37 -9.77 -15.34
N GLU A 14 0.16 -10.74 -14.47
CA GLU A 14 -1.15 -11.38 -14.25
C GLU A 14 -2.20 -10.40 -13.73
N ARG A 15 -1.82 -9.52 -12.80
CA ARG A 15 -2.70 -8.51 -12.24
C ARG A 15 -3.28 -7.55 -13.30
N PHE A 16 -2.54 -7.31 -14.36
CA PHE A 16 -2.94 -6.37 -15.41
C PHE A 16 -3.42 -7.05 -16.69
N THR A 17 -3.71 -8.35 -16.63
CA THR A 17 -4.26 -9.09 -17.78
C THR A 17 -5.57 -8.45 -18.23
N GLY A 18 -5.69 -8.18 -19.53
CA GLY A 18 -6.88 -7.56 -20.13
C GLY A 18 -6.95 -6.03 -19.98
N VAL A 19 -6.00 -5.40 -19.29
CA VAL A 19 -5.93 -3.93 -19.23
C VAL A 19 -5.26 -3.38 -20.48
N VAL A 20 -6.00 -2.59 -21.25
CA VAL A 20 -5.47 -1.89 -22.44
C VAL A 20 -5.14 -0.45 -22.05
N ARG A 21 -3.92 -0.03 -22.33
CA ARG A 21 -3.46 1.34 -22.05
C ARG A 21 -3.31 2.11 -23.36
N PRO A 22 -3.86 3.33 -23.48
CA PRO A 22 -3.78 4.14 -24.69
C PRO A 22 -2.41 4.83 -24.87
N TYR A 23 -1.44 4.57 -24.00
CA TYR A 23 -0.10 5.15 -24.00
C TYR A 23 0.98 4.06 -23.97
N THR A 24 2.14 4.39 -24.50
CA THR A 24 3.29 3.49 -24.58
C THR A 24 4.24 3.68 -23.40
N ARG A 25 5.18 2.73 -23.24
CA ARG A 25 6.28 2.89 -22.28
C ARG A 25 7.13 4.13 -22.58
N ALA A 26 7.37 4.44 -23.85
CA ALA A 26 8.11 5.63 -24.24
C ALA A 26 7.40 6.93 -23.82
N ASP A 27 6.08 6.97 -23.87
CA ASP A 27 5.31 8.11 -23.38
C ASP A 27 5.49 8.29 -21.86
N VAL A 28 5.47 7.19 -21.09
CA VAL A 28 5.71 7.23 -19.65
C VAL A 28 7.13 7.73 -19.35
N GLU A 29 8.14 7.22 -20.05
CA GLU A 29 9.54 7.61 -19.86
C GLU A 29 9.78 9.09 -20.21
N ARG A 30 9.13 9.58 -21.24
CA ARG A 30 9.19 10.99 -21.65
C ARG A 30 8.55 11.94 -20.64
N LEU A 31 7.48 11.51 -19.98
CA LEU A 31 6.67 12.37 -19.09
C LEU A 31 7.04 12.21 -17.61
N ARG A 32 7.73 11.16 -17.22
CA ARG A 32 8.14 10.96 -15.83
C ARG A 32 9.19 11.99 -15.41
N GLY A 33 9.33 12.18 -14.10
CA GLY A 33 10.44 12.95 -13.52
C GLY A 33 11.80 12.29 -13.78
N SER A 34 12.88 13.05 -13.60
CA SER A 34 14.26 12.61 -13.79
C SER A 34 14.73 11.56 -12.78
N PHE A 35 14.03 11.41 -11.65
CA PHE A 35 14.33 10.40 -10.63
C PHE A 35 13.24 9.33 -10.57
N GLY A 36 13.65 8.08 -10.40
CA GLY A 36 12.75 7.01 -10.00
C GLY A 36 12.59 7.00 -8.48
N ILE A 37 11.43 7.42 -7.97
CA ILE A 37 11.11 7.30 -6.54
C ILE A 37 10.71 5.85 -6.27
N ARG A 38 11.34 5.22 -5.27
CA ARG A 38 11.03 3.86 -4.85
C ARG A 38 10.79 3.81 -3.34
N HIS A 39 9.75 3.11 -2.97
CA HIS A 39 9.40 2.82 -1.58
C HIS A 39 9.61 1.32 -1.32
N THR A 40 10.84 0.93 -1.05
CA THR A 40 11.28 -0.47 -0.99
C THR A 40 10.47 -1.32 -0.02
N LEU A 41 10.16 -0.79 1.18
CA LEU A 41 9.34 -1.52 2.16
C LEU A 41 7.90 -1.69 1.68
N ALA A 42 7.33 -0.68 1.02
CA ALA A 42 5.99 -0.78 0.46
C ALA A 42 5.93 -1.80 -0.70
N GLU A 43 6.96 -1.82 -1.56
CA GLU A 43 7.08 -2.82 -2.63
C GLU A 43 7.15 -4.25 -2.07
N LEU A 44 7.98 -4.47 -1.05
CA LEU A 44 8.11 -5.77 -0.38
C LEU A 44 6.81 -6.20 0.30
N GLY A 45 6.16 -5.28 1.02
CA GLY A 45 4.89 -5.53 1.69
C GLY A 45 3.78 -5.88 0.70
N ALA A 46 3.68 -5.14 -0.40
CA ALA A 46 2.70 -5.40 -1.46
C ALA A 46 2.92 -6.77 -2.14
N ALA A 47 4.17 -7.11 -2.44
CA ALA A 47 4.52 -8.41 -3.01
C ALA A 47 4.18 -9.56 -2.06
N ARG A 48 4.47 -9.40 -0.77
CA ARG A 48 4.14 -10.40 0.26
C ARG A 48 2.63 -10.57 0.42
N LEU A 49 1.87 -9.48 0.49
CA LEU A 49 0.41 -9.57 0.58
C LEU A 49 -0.19 -10.25 -0.66
N TRP A 50 0.31 -9.91 -1.85
CA TRP A 50 -0.10 -10.56 -3.09
C TRP A 50 0.15 -12.07 -3.06
N ALA A 51 1.33 -12.49 -2.61
CA ALA A 51 1.66 -13.90 -2.47
C ALA A 51 0.74 -14.63 -1.46
N LEU A 52 0.43 -14.01 -0.32
CA LEU A 52 -0.50 -14.55 0.67
C LEU A 52 -1.90 -14.74 0.07
N LEU A 53 -2.43 -13.76 -0.65
CA LEU A 53 -3.74 -13.80 -1.28
C LEU A 53 -3.88 -14.90 -2.36
N HIS A 54 -2.76 -15.37 -2.92
CA HIS A 54 -2.74 -16.43 -3.95
C HIS A 54 -2.34 -17.81 -3.42
N SER A 55 -1.87 -17.90 -2.18
CA SER A 55 -1.38 -19.14 -1.59
C SER A 55 -2.18 -19.62 -0.38
N ARG A 56 -3.08 -18.81 0.14
CA ARG A 56 -3.89 -19.09 1.32
C ARG A 56 -5.38 -19.09 0.98
N ASP A 57 -6.16 -19.91 1.66
CA ASP A 57 -7.62 -19.89 1.54
C ASP A 57 -8.21 -18.56 2.03
N TYR A 58 -7.58 -17.97 3.03
CA TYR A 58 -7.89 -16.61 3.53
C TYR A 58 -6.67 -16.01 4.20
N VAL A 59 -6.62 -14.68 4.25
CA VAL A 59 -5.58 -13.91 4.96
C VAL A 59 -6.25 -13.18 6.13
N PRO A 60 -6.02 -13.61 7.38
CA PRO A 60 -6.60 -12.92 8.53
C PRO A 60 -5.95 -11.56 8.70
N ALA A 61 -6.78 -10.52 8.75
CA ALA A 61 -6.36 -9.15 8.96
C ALA A 61 -7.31 -8.44 9.92
N LEU A 62 -6.76 -7.65 10.84
CA LEU A 62 -7.54 -6.79 11.73
C LEU A 62 -7.08 -5.34 11.60
N GLY A 63 -7.99 -4.42 11.90
CA GLY A 63 -7.70 -3.00 11.92
C GLY A 63 -6.75 -2.63 13.05
N ALA A 64 -5.78 -1.77 12.77
CA ALA A 64 -4.92 -1.16 13.79
C ALA A 64 -4.84 0.35 13.57
N MET A 65 -5.02 1.12 14.64
CA MET A 65 -4.96 2.58 14.66
C MET A 65 -3.76 3.11 15.44
N SER A 66 -2.98 2.23 16.03
CA SER A 66 -1.75 2.57 16.73
C SER A 66 -0.66 1.54 16.47
N GLY A 67 0.60 1.95 16.60
CA GLY A 67 1.73 1.03 16.47
C GLY A 67 1.67 -0.11 17.48
N ASN A 68 1.19 0.14 18.71
CA ASN A 68 1.04 -0.91 19.70
C ASN A 68 0.00 -1.98 19.28
N MET A 69 -1.13 -1.57 18.73
CA MET A 69 -2.11 -2.52 18.18
C MET A 69 -1.49 -3.36 17.06
N ALA A 70 -0.77 -2.74 16.13
CA ALA A 70 -0.08 -3.45 15.05
C ALA A 70 0.91 -4.48 15.60
N VAL A 71 1.72 -4.11 16.60
CA VAL A 71 2.66 -5.04 17.26
C VAL A 71 1.93 -6.22 17.90
N GLN A 72 0.79 -5.98 18.59
CA GLN A 72 0.02 -7.06 19.20
C GLN A 72 -0.59 -7.99 18.15
N HIS A 73 -1.07 -7.44 17.03
CA HIS A 73 -1.59 -8.24 15.92
C HIS A 73 -0.52 -9.17 15.34
N VAL A 74 0.69 -8.65 15.10
CA VAL A 74 1.81 -9.46 14.60
C VAL A 74 2.21 -10.54 15.62
N LYS A 75 2.28 -10.20 16.92
CA LYS A 75 2.55 -11.19 17.98
C LYS A 75 1.47 -12.27 18.08
N ALA A 76 0.22 -11.93 17.74
CA ALA A 76 -0.89 -12.89 17.68
C ALA A 76 -0.89 -13.74 16.41
N GLY A 77 0.07 -13.55 15.50
CA GLY A 77 0.23 -14.33 14.28
C GLY A 77 -0.49 -13.78 13.04
N LEU A 78 -0.99 -12.54 13.10
CA LEU A 78 -1.57 -11.90 11.91
C LEU A 78 -0.46 -11.51 10.93
N GLU A 79 -0.67 -11.80 9.66
CA GLU A 79 0.29 -11.52 8.58
C GLU A 79 -0.09 -10.27 7.77
N ALA A 80 -1.29 -9.73 7.98
CA ALA A 80 -1.77 -8.51 7.36
C ALA A 80 -2.49 -7.61 8.38
N ILE A 81 -2.37 -6.31 8.19
CA ILE A 81 -3.02 -5.30 9.04
C ILE A 81 -3.84 -4.39 8.14
N TYR A 82 -5.08 -4.15 8.53
CA TYR A 82 -5.96 -3.23 7.84
C TYR A 82 -5.84 -1.82 8.44
N VAL A 83 -5.56 -0.85 7.59
CA VAL A 83 -5.62 0.57 7.95
C VAL A 83 -6.94 1.14 7.42
N SER A 84 -7.88 1.41 8.31
CA SER A 84 -9.20 1.88 7.95
C SER A 84 -9.20 3.38 7.60
N GLY A 85 -9.53 3.71 6.37
CA GLY A 85 -9.70 5.11 5.96
C GLY A 85 -10.85 5.82 6.70
N TRP A 86 -11.92 5.11 7.06
CA TRP A 86 -13.01 5.63 7.87
C TRP A 86 -12.55 6.02 9.28
N GLN A 87 -11.73 5.21 9.93
CA GLN A 87 -11.17 5.54 11.23
C GLN A 87 -10.17 6.70 11.13
N VAL A 88 -9.40 6.79 10.06
CA VAL A 88 -8.54 7.95 9.80
C VAL A 88 -9.37 9.21 9.65
N ALA A 89 -10.47 9.17 8.89
CA ALA A 89 -11.39 10.30 8.77
C ALA A 89 -11.98 10.72 10.11
N ALA A 90 -12.36 9.75 10.95
CA ALA A 90 -12.96 10.03 12.26
C ALA A 90 -11.95 10.58 13.29
N ASP A 91 -10.81 9.88 13.48
CA ASP A 91 -9.98 10.09 14.67
C ASP A 91 -8.49 10.30 14.44
N ALA A 92 -7.94 9.92 13.28
CA ALA A 92 -6.50 9.79 13.11
C ALA A 92 -5.94 10.61 11.94
N ASN A 93 -6.68 11.58 11.42
CA ASN A 93 -6.17 12.45 10.39
C ASN A 93 -5.34 13.61 10.94
N LEU A 94 -4.55 14.25 10.08
CA LEU A 94 -3.64 15.33 10.46
C LEU A 94 -4.34 16.68 10.63
N ALA A 95 -5.59 16.82 10.24
CA ALA A 95 -6.35 18.06 10.45
C ALA A 95 -6.90 18.19 11.88
N GLY A 96 -6.91 17.10 12.66
CA GLY A 96 -7.46 17.10 14.02
C GLY A 96 -8.97 17.33 14.09
N GLN A 97 -9.67 16.97 13.03
CA GLN A 97 -11.13 17.08 12.91
C GLN A 97 -11.73 15.75 12.52
N THR A 98 -13.01 15.57 12.81
CA THR A 98 -13.79 14.46 12.29
C THR A 98 -14.34 14.81 10.92
N TYR A 99 -14.06 13.98 9.93
CA TYR A 99 -14.59 14.12 8.57
C TYR A 99 -15.66 13.06 8.29
N PRO A 100 -16.70 13.40 7.54
CA PRO A 100 -17.73 12.44 7.15
C PRO A 100 -17.30 11.53 5.99
N ASP A 101 -16.18 11.81 5.35
CA ASP A 101 -15.73 11.15 4.13
C ASP A 101 -14.21 11.02 4.11
N GLN A 102 -13.72 9.88 3.61
CA GLN A 102 -12.31 9.58 3.50
C GLN A 102 -11.54 10.48 2.53
N SER A 103 -12.22 11.11 1.58
CA SER A 103 -11.61 11.99 0.58
C SER A 103 -11.32 13.40 1.09
N LEU A 104 -11.84 13.77 2.26
CA LEU A 104 -11.79 15.15 2.77
C LEU A 104 -10.62 15.44 3.71
N TYR A 105 -10.04 14.44 4.34
CA TYR A 105 -8.89 14.66 5.23
C TYR A 105 -7.57 14.85 4.45
N PRO A 106 -6.52 15.43 5.05
CA PRO A 106 -5.23 15.63 4.39
C PRO A 106 -4.65 14.31 3.82
N SER A 107 -4.21 14.35 2.57
CA SER A 107 -3.79 13.16 1.80
C SER A 107 -2.62 12.38 2.41
N ASN A 108 -1.82 13.02 3.25
CA ASN A 108 -0.69 12.40 3.95
C ASN A 108 -1.06 11.80 5.33
N SER A 109 -2.33 11.80 5.72
CA SER A 109 -2.77 11.29 7.03
C SER A 109 -2.48 9.79 7.18
N VAL A 110 -2.83 8.97 6.19
CA VAL A 110 -2.56 7.53 6.21
C VAL A 110 -1.05 7.22 6.18
N PRO A 111 -0.23 7.80 5.29
CA PRO A 111 1.22 7.61 5.34
C PRO A 111 1.85 7.93 6.70
N VAL A 112 1.44 9.01 7.35
CA VAL A 112 1.96 9.38 8.69
C VAL A 112 1.50 8.37 9.75
N LEU A 113 0.27 7.88 9.69
CA LEU A 113 -0.20 6.83 10.60
C LEU A 113 0.61 5.54 10.45
N VAL A 114 0.90 5.14 9.22
CA VAL A 114 1.68 3.92 8.93
C VAL A 114 3.14 4.04 9.40
N GLN A 115 3.69 5.24 9.48
CA GLN A 115 5.04 5.48 10.00
C GLN A 115 5.17 5.32 11.53
N ARG A 116 4.09 5.37 12.27
CA ARG A 116 4.06 5.21 13.74
C ARG A 116 4.21 3.75 14.15
#